data_3f4b4e9c27b38268f50ed17ad8e9bc71
#
_entry.id   3f4b4e9c27b38268f50ed17ad8e9bc71
#
_cell.length_a   1.000
_cell.length_b   1.000
_cell.length_c   1.000
_cell.angle_alpha   90.00
_cell.angle_beta   90.00
_cell.angle_gamma   90.00
#
_symmetry.space_group_name_H-M   'P 1'
#
loop_
_entity.id
_entity.type
_entity.pdbx_description
1 polymer ?
#
loop_
_entity_poly.entity_id
_entity_poly.type
_entity_poly.pdbx_seq_one_letter_code
_entity_poly.pdbx_strand_id
1 'polypeptide(L)'
;MRNAQVDGSVLVTGGAGYIGSHAVLALLDAGYRVVVIDNLVTGFEWAVDRRAEFVPMAVEDPGVARVIAAHDVRAILHFAGSVVVPESVADPLKYYRNNTAASRSLIESAVAGGVKHFIFSSTAATYGIPDKVPVAEGDPQVPINPYGMSKLMTEAMLRDVAAAHPINYAALRYFNVAGADPRGRSGQSTAGATHLIKVAVEAAIGKRDRVSVFGTDFATPDGTGVRDYIHVSDLAAAHVHALEKLIAEPETSLTVNAGYGRGFSVLEVLDAVDRATNVKVERRLEGRRAGDPDALVADNSAILAALPWRPQHADLDGIVRDALAWERALAERER
;
A
#
# COMPACT_ATOMS: atom_id res chain seq x y z
N MET A 1 -8.37 0.84 -27.95
CA MET A 1 -8.31 2.26 -27.56
C MET A 1 -6.90 2.50 -27.04
N ARG A 2 -6.18 3.55 -27.47
CA ARG A 2 -4.89 3.89 -26.87
C ARG A 2 -5.20 4.40 -25.47
N ASN A 3 -4.62 3.80 -24.43
CA ASN A 3 -4.73 4.31 -23.05
C ASN A 3 -4.24 5.77 -23.03
N ALA A 4 -4.93 6.63 -22.28
CA ALA A 4 -4.49 8.00 -22.07
C ALA A 4 -3.13 7.94 -21.35
N GLN A 5 -2.04 8.21 -22.06
CA GLN A 5 -0.69 8.25 -21.49
C GLN A 5 -0.37 9.68 -21.05
N VAL A 6 0.35 9.80 -19.94
CA VAL A 6 0.98 11.07 -19.53
C VAL A 6 1.99 11.48 -20.61
N ASP A 7 1.87 12.71 -21.08
CA ASP A 7 2.92 13.31 -21.91
C ASP A 7 4.08 13.76 -21.00
N GLY A 8 4.94 12.81 -20.64
CA GLY A 8 5.99 12.99 -19.66
C GLY A 8 6.34 11.70 -18.92
N SER A 9 6.86 11.78 -17.72
CA SER A 9 7.16 10.63 -16.88
C SER A 9 6.29 10.59 -15.61
N VAL A 10 6.26 9.40 -14.98
CA VAL A 10 5.63 9.15 -13.69
C VAL A 10 6.71 8.97 -12.64
N LEU A 11 6.69 9.79 -11.60
CA LEU A 11 7.57 9.63 -10.45
C LEU A 11 6.92 8.71 -9.42
N VAL A 12 7.61 7.65 -9.02
CA VAL A 12 7.18 6.75 -7.95
C VAL A 12 8.09 6.94 -6.75
N THR A 13 7.55 7.45 -5.65
CA THR A 13 8.29 7.57 -4.41
C THR A 13 8.09 6.33 -3.55
N GLY A 14 9.14 5.84 -2.89
CA GLY A 14 9.08 4.55 -2.19
C GLY A 14 9.00 3.37 -3.16
N GLY A 15 9.48 3.56 -4.41
CA GLY A 15 9.38 2.56 -5.46
C GLY A 15 10.31 1.35 -5.31
N ALA A 16 11.24 1.38 -4.37
CA ALA A 16 12.07 0.24 -3.97
C ALA A 16 11.44 -0.59 -2.85
N GLY A 17 10.30 -0.13 -2.29
CA GLY A 17 9.54 -0.83 -1.26
C GLY A 17 8.56 -1.86 -1.85
N TYR A 18 7.86 -2.59 -0.97
CA TYR A 18 6.95 -3.69 -1.35
C TYR A 18 5.88 -3.25 -2.35
N ILE A 19 5.00 -2.31 -1.97
CA ILE A 19 3.88 -1.90 -2.83
C ILE A 19 4.40 -1.05 -4.00
N GLY A 20 5.35 -0.15 -3.73
CA GLY A 20 5.92 0.74 -4.74
C GLY A 20 6.56 0.00 -5.91
N SER A 21 7.31 -1.08 -5.66
CA SER A 21 7.93 -1.88 -6.72
C SER A 21 6.91 -2.57 -7.63
N HIS A 22 5.78 -3.03 -7.07
CA HIS A 22 4.68 -3.57 -7.88
C HIS A 22 3.98 -2.49 -8.71
N ALA A 23 3.81 -1.27 -8.16
CA ALA A 23 3.28 -0.14 -8.93
C ALA A 23 4.24 0.27 -10.06
N VAL A 24 5.56 0.26 -9.82
CA VAL A 24 6.60 0.47 -10.86
C VAL A 24 6.44 -0.57 -11.97
N LEU A 25 6.33 -1.86 -11.64
CA LEU A 25 6.13 -2.92 -12.61
C LEU A 25 4.84 -2.73 -13.43
N ALA A 26 3.73 -2.39 -12.78
CA ALA A 26 2.45 -2.18 -13.44
C ALA A 26 2.49 -0.97 -14.39
N LEU A 27 3.09 0.15 -14.00
CA LEU A 27 3.27 1.33 -14.84
C LEU A 27 4.14 1.03 -16.06
N LEU A 28 5.28 0.35 -15.87
CA LEU A 28 6.18 -0.03 -16.96
C LEU A 28 5.50 -1.01 -17.93
N ASP A 29 4.74 -1.97 -17.41
CA ASP A 29 3.98 -2.93 -18.23
C ASP A 29 2.83 -2.23 -19.00
N ALA A 30 2.29 -1.11 -18.48
CA ALA A 30 1.34 -0.25 -19.17
C ALA A 30 2.00 0.77 -20.15
N GLY A 31 3.35 0.79 -20.23
CA GLY A 31 4.09 1.60 -21.17
C GLY A 31 4.45 3.01 -20.72
N TYR A 32 4.30 3.32 -19.42
CA TYR A 32 4.74 4.60 -18.85
C TYR A 32 6.27 4.67 -18.72
N ARG A 33 6.82 5.87 -18.84
CA ARG A 33 8.19 6.18 -18.40
C ARG A 33 8.17 6.40 -16.89
N VAL A 34 8.99 5.65 -16.16
CA VAL A 34 8.97 5.67 -14.68
C VAL A 34 10.31 6.12 -14.14
N VAL A 35 10.26 7.06 -13.22
CA VAL A 35 11.39 7.48 -12.36
C VAL A 35 11.06 7.08 -10.93
N VAL A 36 11.99 6.47 -10.23
CA VAL A 36 11.83 6.04 -8.84
C VAL A 36 12.73 6.86 -7.94
N ILE A 37 12.17 7.42 -6.86
CA ILE A 37 12.98 7.92 -5.73
C ILE A 37 12.69 7.07 -4.50
N ASP A 38 13.77 6.67 -3.81
CA ASP A 38 13.72 5.91 -2.56
C ASP A 38 15.01 6.14 -1.78
N ASN A 39 14.93 6.24 -0.46
CA ASN A 39 16.10 6.38 0.40
C ASN A 39 16.64 5.04 0.92
N LEU A 40 16.05 3.93 0.50
CA LEU A 40 16.42 2.55 0.80
C LEU A 40 16.43 2.19 2.31
N VAL A 41 15.69 2.94 3.14
CA VAL A 41 15.58 2.62 4.58
C VAL A 41 14.88 1.26 4.80
N THR A 42 13.85 0.95 4.00
CA THR A 42 13.12 -0.33 4.04
C THR A 42 12.99 -0.97 2.66
N GLY A 43 13.33 -0.24 1.62
CA GLY A 43 13.35 -0.67 0.24
C GLY A 43 14.69 -1.30 -0.15
N PHE A 44 14.69 -1.94 -1.33
CA PHE A 44 15.87 -2.61 -1.88
C PHE A 44 16.07 -2.14 -3.32
N GLU A 45 17.28 -1.68 -3.65
CA GLU A 45 17.61 -1.22 -5.01
C GLU A 45 17.31 -2.31 -6.07
N TRP A 46 17.59 -3.58 -5.75
CA TRP A 46 17.31 -4.71 -6.65
C TRP A 46 15.81 -4.94 -6.92
N ALA A 47 14.90 -4.37 -6.11
CA ALA A 47 13.45 -4.45 -6.32
C ALA A 47 12.96 -3.43 -7.37
N VAL A 48 13.78 -2.47 -7.75
CA VAL A 48 13.48 -1.52 -8.82
C VAL A 48 13.75 -2.18 -10.17
N ASP A 49 12.72 -2.26 -11.02
CA ASP A 49 12.87 -2.81 -12.38
C ASP A 49 13.85 -1.95 -13.20
N ARG A 50 14.77 -2.59 -13.91
CA ARG A 50 15.84 -1.93 -14.70
C ARG A 50 15.32 -1.02 -15.82
N ARG A 51 14.05 -1.12 -16.19
CA ARG A 51 13.40 -0.21 -17.15
C ARG A 51 13.06 1.15 -16.55
N ALA A 52 12.99 1.26 -15.20
CA ALA A 52 12.79 2.51 -14.50
C ALA A 52 14.14 3.19 -14.21
N GLU A 53 14.15 4.51 -14.20
CA GLU A 53 15.30 5.26 -13.71
C GLU A 53 15.24 5.35 -12.19
N PHE A 54 16.33 5.02 -11.51
CA PHE A 54 16.41 5.05 -10.05
C PHE A 54 17.29 6.18 -9.56
N VAL A 55 16.76 7.01 -8.66
CA VAL A 55 17.46 8.11 -8.01
C VAL A 55 17.39 7.88 -6.49
N PRO A 56 18.51 7.50 -5.83
CA PRO A 56 18.56 7.30 -4.38
C PRO A 56 18.41 8.64 -3.67
N MET A 57 17.20 8.93 -3.13
CA MET A 57 16.86 10.21 -2.55
C MET A 57 15.67 10.09 -1.59
N ALA A 58 15.68 10.89 -0.51
CA ALA A 58 14.52 11.07 0.35
C ALA A 58 13.49 12.03 -0.30
N VAL A 59 12.21 11.86 0.02
CA VAL A 59 11.15 12.68 -0.61
C VAL A 59 11.15 14.14 -0.15
N GLU A 60 11.73 14.42 1.00
CA GLU A 60 11.91 15.77 1.55
C GLU A 60 13.19 16.48 1.04
N ASP A 61 14.02 15.82 0.25
CA ASP A 61 15.25 16.41 -0.29
C ASP A 61 14.89 17.53 -1.28
N PRO A 62 15.49 18.73 -1.15
CA PRO A 62 15.29 19.83 -2.11
C PRO A 62 15.64 19.46 -3.57
N GLY A 63 16.42 18.42 -3.77
CA GLY A 63 16.76 17.85 -5.07
C GLY A 63 15.57 17.27 -5.82
N VAL A 64 14.48 16.94 -5.14
CA VAL A 64 13.25 16.39 -5.78
C VAL A 64 12.72 17.35 -6.85
N ALA A 65 12.77 18.65 -6.62
CA ALA A 65 12.37 19.64 -7.63
C ALA A 65 13.20 19.54 -8.93
N ARG A 66 14.51 19.24 -8.81
CA ARG A 66 15.40 19.03 -9.98
C ARG A 66 15.06 17.72 -10.69
N VAL A 67 14.74 16.66 -9.95
CA VAL A 67 14.29 15.38 -10.55
C VAL A 67 13.00 15.59 -11.33
N ILE A 68 12.02 16.30 -10.76
CA ILE A 68 10.74 16.61 -11.43
C ILE A 68 11.00 17.33 -12.76
N ALA A 69 11.85 18.36 -12.74
CA ALA A 69 12.15 19.15 -13.94
C ALA A 69 12.97 18.35 -14.99
N ALA A 70 14.01 17.64 -14.54
CA ALA A 70 14.92 16.92 -15.45
C ALA A 70 14.24 15.76 -16.18
N HIS A 71 13.24 15.11 -15.55
CA HIS A 71 12.55 13.97 -16.13
C HIS A 71 11.16 14.31 -16.67
N ASP A 72 10.79 15.59 -16.75
CA ASP A 72 9.46 16.03 -17.19
C ASP A 72 8.33 15.27 -16.46
N VAL A 73 8.38 15.25 -15.14
CA VAL A 73 7.41 14.52 -14.31
C VAL A 73 6.04 15.20 -14.40
N ARG A 74 5.03 14.43 -14.80
CA ARG A 74 3.64 14.90 -14.91
C ARG A 74 2.70 14.26 -13.91
N ALA A 75 3.10 13.13 -13.37
CA ALA A 75 2.33 12.41 -12.35
C ALA A 75 3.25 11.88 -11.24
N ILE A 76 2.74 11.79 -10.02
CA ILE A 76 3.43 11.20 -8.88
C ILE A 76 2.55 10.10 -8.28
N LEU A 77 3.15 8.92 -8.03
CA LEU A 77 2.60 7.89 -7.16
C LEU A 77 3.42 7.88 -5.86
N HIS A 78 2.78 8.19 -4.75
CA HIS A 78 3.46 8.42 -3.48
C HIS A 78 3.25 7.27 -2.50
N PHE A 79 4.26 6.39 -2.37
CA PHE A 79 4.28 5.26 -1.43
C PHE A 79 5.28 5.46 -0.27
N ALA A 80 6.25 6.36 -0.40
CA ALA A 80 7.23 6.59 0.65
C ALA A 80 6.57 6.98 1.98
N GLY A 81 7.01 6.36 3.06
CA GLY A 81 6.52 6.64 4.41
C GLY A 81 6.72 5.47 5.38
N SER A 82 6.62 5.76 6.66
CA SER A 82 6.64 4.78 7.74
C SER A 82 5.26 4.12 7.90
N VAL A 83 5.19 2.79 8.08
CA VAL A 83 3.94 2.02 8.01
C VAL A 83 3.64 1.12 9.21
N VAL A 84 4.53 1.06 10.20
CA VAL A 84 4.42 0.15 11.36
C VAL A 84 3.59 0.80 12.47
N VAL A 85 2.32 0.39 12.62
CA VAL A 85 1.38 0.99 13.57
C VAL A 85 1.90 1.02 15.01
N PRO A 86 2.40 -0.08 15.61
CA PRO A 86 2.97 -0.03 16.96
C PRO A 86 4.14 0.95 17.12
N GLU A 87 5.01 1.05 16.11
CA GLU A 87 6.09 2.03 16.10
C GLU A 87 5.55 3.48 16.08
N SER A 88 4.44 3.73 15.38
CA SER A 88 3.84 5.07 15.35
C SER A 88 3.36 5.54 16.73
N VAL A 89 2.92 4.60 17.57
CA VAL A 89 2.52 4.91 18.96
C VAL A 89 3.74 5.16 19.84
N ALA A 90 4.82 4.41 19.64
CA ALA A 90 6.06 4.56 20.39
C ALA A 90 6.86 5.81 20.00
N ASP A 91 6.87 6.16 18.71
CA ASP A 91 7.58 7.34 18.17
C ASP A 91 6.68 8.12 17.19
N PRO A 92 5.69 8.88 17.70
CA PRO A 92 4.76 9.62 16.86
C PRO A 92 5.43 10.71 16.02
N LEU A 93 6.47 11.36 16.52
CA LEU A 93 7.15 12.45 15.82
C LEU A 93 7.89 11.96 14.57
N LYS A 94 8.43 10.73 14.59
CA LYS A 94 8.98 10.07 13.40
C LYS A 94 7.91 9.95 12.31
N TYR A 95 6.67 9.56 12.66
CA TYR A 95 5.58 9.40 11.70
C TYR A 95 5.09 10.72 11.14
N TYR A 96 4.92 11.75 11.96
CA TYR A 96 4.57 13.09 11.47
C TYR A 96 5.66 13.69 10.59
N ARG A 97 6.93 13.47 10.91
CA ARG A 97 8.04 13.89 10.05
C ARG A 97 8.05 13.13 8.72
N ASN A 98 8.07 11.79 8.76
CA ASN A 98 8.28 10.97 7.57
C ASN A 98 7.04 10.89 6.67
N ASN A 99 5.83 10.95 7.24
CA ASN A 99 4.59 10.84 6.46
C ASN A 99 3.98 12.20 6.16
N THR A 100 3.80 13.06 7.18
CA THR A 100 3.09 14.34 6.97
C THR A 100 4.03 15.43 6.44
N ALA A 101 5.15 15.71 7.12
CA ALA A 101 6.05 16.78 6.71
C ALA A 101 6.78 16.47 5.40
N ALA A 102 7.25 15.23 5.22
CA ALA A 102 7.90 14.80 3.98
C ALA A 102 6.92 14.82 2.79
N SER A 103 5.66 14.36 2.98
CA SER A 103 4.62 14.48 1.95
C SER A 103 4.30 15.92 1.61
N ARG A 104 4.26 16.84 2.60
CA ARG A 104 4.08 18.26 2.35
C ARG A 104 5.18 18.81 1.44
N SER A 105 6.45 18.49 1.72
CA SER A 105 7.58 18.92 0.90
C SER A 105 7.51 18.39 -0.54
N LEU A 106 7.09 17.13 -0.71
CA LEU A 106 6.86 16.53 -2.02
C LEU A 106 5.73 17.23 -2.79
N ILE A 107 4.60 17.51 -2.13
CA ILE A 107 3.45 18.21 -2.73
C ILE A 107 3.86 19.64 -3.14
N GLU A 108 4.62 20.35 -2.32
CA GLU A 108 5.16 21.68 -2.64
C GLU A 108 6.04 21.62 -3.90
N SER A 109 6.94 20.63 -3.99
CA SER A 109 7.78 20.42 -5.17
C SER A 109 6.96 20.03 -6.40
N ALA A 110 5.90 19.26 -6.23
CA ALA A 110 4.99 18.85 -7.31
C ALA A 110 4.25 20.06 -7.90
N VAL A 111 3.70 20.91 -7.05
CA VAL A 111 3.00 22.16 -7.46
C VAL A 111 3.97 23.10 -8.19
N ALA A 112 5.15 23.36 -7.61
CA ALA A 112 6.17 24.21 -8.20
C ALA A 112 6.68 23.68 -9.54
N GLY A 113 6.79 22.36 -9.69
CA GLY A 113 7.21 21.68 -10.92
C GLY A 113 6.11 21.50 -11.96
N GLY A 114 4.87 21.90 -11.68
CA GLY A 114 3.75 21.82 -12.61
C GLY A 114 3.22 20.38 -12.84
N VAL A 115 3.45 19.48 -11.87
CA VAL A 115 2.86 18.14 -11.85
C VAL A 115 1.33 18.26 -11.88
N LYS A 116 0.68 17.39 -12.66
CA LYS A 116 -0.77 17.46 -12.89
C LYS A 116 -1.57 16.45 -12.08
N HIS A 117 -0.97 15.29 -11.77
CA HIS A 117 -1.67 14.16 -11.18
C HIS A 117 -0.90 13.63 -9.97
N PHE A 118 -1.60 13.45 -8.84
CA PHE A 118 -0.99 12.94 -7.62
C PHE A 118 -1.78 11.75 -7.07
N ILE A 119 -1.21 10.57 -7.09
CA ILE A 119 -1.84 9.36 -6.54
C ILE A 119 -1.20 9.05 -5.19
N PHE A 120 -2.02 8.98 -4.16
CA PHE A 120 -1.58 8.82 -2.78
C PHE A 120 -1.93 7.45 -2.21
N SER A 121 -0.92 6.80 -1.68
CA SER A 121 -1.02 5.60 -0.86
C SER A 121 -1.61 5.95 0.51
N SER A 122 -2.93 5.94 0.62
CA SER A 122 -3.64 6.11 1.90
C SER A 122 -3.94 4.78 2.58
N THR A 123 -4.76 4.73 3.60
CA THR A 123 -4.96 3.55 4.45
C THR A 123 -6.34 3.51 5.07
N ALA A 124 -6.88 2.32 5.31
CA ALA A 124 -8.06 2.10 6.15
C ALA A 124 -7.85 2.51 7.61
N ALA A 125 -6.61 2.68 8.08
CA ALA A 125 -6.33 3.18 9.44
C ALA A 125 -6.85 4.61 9.69
N THR A 126 -7.23 5.34 8.65
CA THR A 126 -7.90 6.65 8.75
C THR A 126 -9.28 6.55 9.40
N TYR A 127 -9.96 5.41 9.30
CA TYR A 127 -11.29 5.20 9.90
C TYR A 127 -11.23 4.90 11.42
N GLY A 128 -10.09 4.42 11.92
CA GLY A 128 -9.97 3.98 13.31
C GLY A 128 -10.79 2.72 13.60
N ILE A 129 -11.71 2.79 14.56
CA ILE A 129 -12.66 1.72 14.87
C ILE A 129 -14.01 2.13 14.28
N PRO A 130 -14.43 1.52 13.15
CA PRO A 130 -15.67 1.91 12.49
C PRO A 130 -16.89 1.38 13.22
N ASP A 131 -17.99 2.15 13.22
CA ASP A 131 -19.27 1.76 13.80
C ASP A 131 -19.99 0.65 12.99
N LYS A 132 -19.65 0.54 11.72
CA LYS A 132 -20.21 -0.46 10.79
C LYS A 132 -19.15 -1.02 9.86
N VAL A 133 -19.39 -2.24 9.42
CA VAL A 133 -18.57 -2.98 8.43
C VAL A 133 -19.53 -3.61 7.42
N PRO A 134 -19.28 -3.46 6.10
CA PRO A 134 -18.13 -2.80 5.44
C PRO A 134 -18.08 -1.29 5.62
N VAL A 135 -16.85 -0.72 5.58
CA VAL A 135 -16.58 0.72 5.75
C VAL A 135 -16.62 1.43 4.40
N ALA A 136 -17.42 2.48 4.28
CA ALA A 136 -17.50 3.32 3.08
C ALA A 136 -16.64 4.60 3.22
N GLU A 137 -16.30 5.23 2.09
CA GLU A 137 -15.46 6.44 2.06
C GLU A 137 -16.06 7.63 2.81
N GLY A 138 -17.38 7.69 2.89
CA GLY A 138 -18.13 8.73 3.61
C GLY A 138 -18.24 8.50 5.12
N ASP A 139 -17.79 7.36 5.63
CA ASP A 139 -17.83 7.07 7.07
C ASP A 139 -16.82 7.94 7.85
N PRO A 140 -17.07 8.20 9.15
CA PRO A 140 -16.19 9.03 9.96
C PRO A 140 -14.74 8.58 9.95
N GLN A 141 -13.81 9.52 9.77
CA GLN A 141 -12.37 9.29 9.87
C GLN A 141 -11.87 9.75 11.22
N VAL A 142 -11.70 8.80 12.13
CA VAL A 142 -11.25 9.03 13.51
C VAL A 142 -10.05 8.12 13.81
N PRO A 143 -8.85 8.45 13.25
CA PRO A 143 -7.66 7.63 13.45
C PRO A 143 -7.32 7.47 14.94
N ILE A 144 -7.01 6.26 15.34
CA ILE A 144 -6.68 5.92 16.74
C ILE A 144 -5.16 5.77 16.98
N ASN A 145 -4.36 6.06 15.98
CA ASN A 145 -2.90 6.03 16.08
C ASN A 145 -2.25 7.09 15.16
N PRO A 146 -0.99 7.48 15.43
CA PRO A 146 -0.27 8.50 14.66
C PRO A 146 -0.06 8.13 13.19
N TYR A 147 0.06 6.84 12.84
CA TYR A 147 0.13 6.41 11.46
C TYR A 147 -1.13 6.79 10.66
N GLY A 148 -2.31 6.39 11.15
CA GLY A 148 -3.59 6.74 10.52
C GLY A 148 -3.78 8.26 10.44
N MET A 149 -3.46 8.99 11.52
CA MET A 149 -3.55 10.44 11.54
C MET A 149 -2.61 11.10 10.52
N SER A 150 -1.37 10.65 10.40
CA SER A 150 -0.40 11.19 9.43
C SER A 150 -0.86 11.02 7.98
N LYS A 151 -1.52 9.91 7.66
CA LYS A 151 -2.11 9.66 6.34
C LYS A 151 -3.32 10.54 6.08
N LEU A 152 -4.22 10.69 7.08
CA LEU A 152 -5.39 11.57 6.98
C LEU A 152 -4.99 13.04 6.78
N MET A 153 -3.94 13.51 7.47
CA MET A 153 -3.40 14.86 7.26
C MET A 153 -2.91 15.05 5.81
N THR A 154 -2.31 14.04 5.21
CA THR A 154 -1.85 14.12 3.82
C THR A 154 -3.04 14.15 2.84
N GLU A 155 -4.12 13.39 3.09
CA GLU A 155 -5.37 13.50 2.30
C GLU A 155 -5.94 14.92 2.38
N ALA A 156 -5.95 15.52 3.58
CA ALA A 156 -6.44 16.90 3.76
C ALA A 156 -5.58 17.90 2.97
N MET A 157 -4.25 17.79 3.02
CA MET A 157 -3.35 18.65 2.23
C MET A 157 -3.61 18.51 0.72
N LEU A 158 -3.78 17.29 0.20
CA LEU A 158 -4.04 17.05 -1.22
C LEU A 158 -5.37 17.67 -1.67
N ARG A 159 -6.43 17.53 -0.85
CA ARG A 159 -7.72 18.17 -1.13
C ARG A 159 -7.60 19.68 -1.21
N ASP A 160 -6.93 20.30 -0.25
CA ASP A 160 -6.80 21.75 -0.17
C ASP A 160 -5.91 22.30 -1.30
N VAL A 161 -4.84 21.55 -1.65
CA VAL A 161 -3.95 21.89 -2.76
C VAL A 161 -4.64 21.75 -4.11
N ALA A 162 -5.45 20.72 -4.32
CA ALA A 162 -6.21 20.53 -5.55
C ALA A 162 -7.29 21.64 -5.75
N ALA A 163 -7.82 22.20 -4.66
CA ALA A 163 -8.72 23.35 -4.73
C ALA A 163 -8.00 24.66 -5.10
N ALA A 164 -6.72 24.77 -4.82
CA ALA A 164 -5.94 26.01 -5.00
C ALA A 164 -5.04 26.01 -6.25
N HIS A 165 -4.70 24.84 -6.78
CA HIS A 165 -3.72 24.66 -7.85
C HIS A 165 -4.21 23.71 -8.93
N PRO A 166 -3.71 23.79 -10.18
CA PRO A 166 -4.13 22.93 -11.29
C PRO A 166 -3.48 21.53 -11.20
N ILE A 167 -3.74 20.84 -10.10
CA ILE A 167 -3.33 19.45 -9.82
C ILE A 167 -4.55 18.70 -9.29
N ASN A 168 -4.79 17.50 -9.80
CA ASN A 168 -5.80 16.62 -9.24
C ASN A 168 -5.16 15.44 -8.50
N TYR A 169 -5.94 14.75 -7.66
CA TYR A 169 -5.40 13.64 -6.88
C TYR A 169 -6.34 12.45 -6.81
N ALA A 170 -5.75 11.28 -6.56
CA ALA A 170 -6.45 10.08 -6.13
C ALA A 170 -5.85 9.57 -4.83
N ALA A 171 -6.64 9.46 -3.77
CA ALA A 171 -6.25 8.81 -2.52
C ALA A 171 -6.86 7.41 -2.47
N LEU A 172 -6.03 6.38 -2.46
CA LEU A 172 -6.48 5.00 -2.33
C LEU A 172 -6.29 4.56 -0.87
N ARG A 173 -7.41 4.34 -0.17
CA ARG A 173 -7.41 3.79 1.20
C ARG A 173 -7.43 2.28 1.10
N TYR A 174 -6.28 1.63 1.23
CA TYR A 174 -6.23 0.18 1.19
C TYR A 174 -6.09 -0.44 2.57
N PHE A 175 -6.44 -1.71 2.63
CA PHE A 175 -6.55 -2.51 3.83
C PHE A 175 -5.28 -3.35 3.99
N ASN A 176 -5.37 -4.66 4.08
CA ASN A 176 -4.19 -5.50 4.30
C ASN A 176 -3.62 -5.98 2.97
N VAL A 177 -2.50 -5.40 2.55
CA VAL A 177 -1.84 -5.79 1.29
C VAL A 177 -1.03 -7.06 1.49
N ALA A 178 -1.17 -8.02 0.59
CA ALA A 178 -0.49 -9.31 0.65
C ALA A 178 -0.21 -9.89 -0.75
N GLY A 179 0.46 -11.03 -0.81
CA GLY A 179 0.86 -11.66 -2.06
C GLY A 179 2.20 -11.15 -2.60
N ALA A 180 2.50 -11.53 -3.82
CA ALA A 180 3.67 -11.12 -4.58
C ALA A 180 3.35 -11.12 -6.08
N ASP A 181 4.21 -10.55 -6.92
CA ASP A 181 4.03 -10.64 -8.37
C ASP A 181 4.00 -12.12 -8.82
N PRO A 182 2.92 -12.58 -9.49
CA PRO A 182 2.81 -13.98 -9.91
C PRO A 182 3.93 -14.43 -10.86
N ARG A 183 4.63 -13.48 -11.50
CA ARG A 183 5.82 -13.75 -12.33
C ARG A 183 7.12 -13.78 -11.53
N GLY A 184 7.06 -13.62 -10.19
CA GLY A 184 8.21 -13.69 -9.31
C GLY A 184 9.20 -12.53 -9.43
N ARG A 185 8.78 -11.37 -9.96
CA ARG A 185 9.66 -10.21 -10.15
C ARG A 185 9.87 -9.39 -8.86
N SER A 186 8.85 -9.31 -8.00
CA SER A 186 8.87 -8.58 -6.74
C SER A 186 7.90 -9.17 -5.72
N GLY A 187 8.16 -8.91 -4.45
CA GLY A 187 7.33 -9.30 -3.31
C GLY A 187 7.79 -8.65 -2.02
N GLN A 188 7.12 -8.95 -0.92
CA GLN A 188 7.43 -8.35 0.37
C GLN A 188 8.74 -8.89 0.94
N SER A 189 9.79 -8.05 0.98
CA SER A 189 11.14 -8.43 1.41
C SER A 189 11.62 -7.69 2.66
N THR A 190 10.82 -6.73 3.17
CA THR A 190 11.18 -5.92 4.34
C THR A 190 11.50 -6.80 5.55
N ALA A 191 12.70 -6.64 6.11
CA ALA A 191 13.11 -7.34 7.31
C ALA A 191 12.23 -6.96 8.50
N GLY A 192 11.88 -7.96 9.33
CA GLY A 192 11.06 -7.73 10.51
C GLY A 192 9.61 -7.31 10.21
N ALA A 193 9.10 -7.55 8.99
CA ALA A 193 7.72 -7.25 8.63
C ALA A 193 6.72 -7.91 9.59
N THR A 194 5.62 -7.19 9.86
CA THR A 194 4.59 -7.59 10.84
C THR A 194 3.26 -8.01 10.20
N HIS A 195 3.18 -8.00 8.86
CA HIS A 195 1.98 -8.39 8.13
C HIS A 195 1.72 -9.89 8.27
N LEU A 196 0.49 -10.26 8.62
CA LEU A 196 0.14 -11.63 9.00
C LEU A 196 0.58 -12.68 7.98
N ILE A 197 0.23 -12.53 6.70
CA ILE A 197 0.58 -13.51 5.65
C ILE A 197 2.10 -13.66 5.53
N LYS A 198 2.87 -12.56 5.55
CA LYS A 198 4.35 -12.59 5.52
C LYS A 198 4.90 -13.37 6.72
N VAL A 199 4.44 -13.03 7.94
CA VAL A 199 4.87 -13.71 9.18
C VAL A 199 4.51 -15.20 9.14
N ALA A 200 3.32 -15.54 8.64
CA ALA A 200 2.86 -16.92 8.58
C ALA A 200 3.64 -17.77 7.56
N VAL A 201 3.94 -17.22 6.37
CA VAL A 201 4.77 -17.94 5.39
C VAL A 201 6.22 -18.07 5.84
N GLU A 202 6.79 -17.07 6.52
CA GLU A 202 8.10 -17.17 7.15
C GLU A 202 8.15 -18.27 8.22
N ALA A 203 7.08 -18.41 9.03
CA ALA A 203 7.00 -19.50 10.00
C ALA A 203 6.86 -20.87 9.32
N ALA A 204 6.05 -20.96 8.26
CA ALA A 204 5.85 -22.21 7.54
C ALA A 204 7.12 -22.73 6.84
N ILE A 205 8.06 -21.85 6.46
CA ILE A 205 9.36 -22.24 5.88
C ILE A 205 10.50 -22.30 6.90
N GLY A 206 10.21 -22.13 8.20
CA GLY A 206 11.19 -22.27 9.30
C GLY A 206 12.06 -21.03 9.55
N LYS A 207 11.72 -19.85 8.98
CA LYS A 207 12.40 -18.57 9.31
C LYS A 207 11.95 -18.00 10.65
N ARG A 208 10.78 -18.45 11.16
CA ARG A 208 10.23 -18.12 12.49
C ARG A 208 9.71 -19.36 13.16
N ASP A 209 9.78 -19.40 14.48
CA ASP A 209 9.31 -20.54 15.27
C ASP A 209 7.79 -20.64 15.30
N ARG A 210 7.07 -19.49 15.28
CA ARG A 210 5.63 -19.43 15.49
C ARG A 210 5.02 -18.12 14.98
N VAL A 211 3.67 -18.08 14.96
CA VAL A 211 2.86 -16.88 14.71
C VAL A 211 2.08 -16.53 16.00
N SER A 212 2.16 -15.28 16.46
CA SER A 212 1.31 -14.77 17.53
C SER A 212 -0.06 -14.38 16.98
N VAL A 213 -1.11 -14.92 17.61
CA VAL A 213 -2.52 -14.60 17.35
C VAL A 213 -2.99 -13.66 18.44
N PHE A 214 -3.21 -12.39 18.12
CA PHE A 214 -3.55 -11.35 19.09
C PHE A 214 -5.08 -11.19 19.22
N GLY A 215 -5.61 -11.62 20.36
CA GLY A 215 -7.04 -11.63 20.65
C GLY A 215 -7.76 -12.86 20.06
N THR A 216 -8.53 -13.52 20.93
CA THR A 216 -9.36 -14.69 20.59
C THR A 216 -10.79 -14.52 21.12
N ASP A 217 -11.14 -13.29 21.48
CA ASP A 217 -12.39 -12.90 22.13
C ASP A 217 -13.08 -11.74 21.38
N PHE A 218 -12.71 -11.50 20.12
CA PHE A 218 -13.38 -10.54 19.23
C PHE A 218 -14.82 -11.01 18.91
N ALA A 219 -15.72 -10.07 18.65
CA ALA A 219 -17.09 -10.37 18.22
C ALA A 219 -17.13 -10.82 16.75
N THR A 220 -16.43 -11.91 16.44
CA THR A 220 -16.26 -12.52 15.11
C THR A 220 -16.53 -14.02 15.19
N PRO A 221 -16.77 -14.73 14.07
CA PRO A 221 -17.16 -16.15 14.09
C PRO A 221 -16.19 -17.08 14.83
N ASP A 222 -14.86 -16.82 14.74
CA ASP A 222 -13.84 -17.65 15.40
C ASP A 222 -13.11 -16.92 16.54
N GLY A 223 -13.59 -15.74 16.91
CA GLY A 223 -13.03 -14.91 17.97
C GLY A 223 -11.77 -14.16 17.59
N THR A 224 -11.24 -14.28 16.36
CA THR A 224 -10.05 -13.54 15.90
C THR A 224 -10.41 -12.39 14.97
N GLY A 225 -9.55 -11.36 14.89
CA GLY A 225 -9.83 -10.18 14.10
C GLY A 225 -9.99 -10.46 12.60
N VAL A 226 -10.98 -9.81 11.96
CA VAL A 226 -11.28 -9.98 10.53
C VAL A 226 -10.73 -8.80 9.74
N ARG A 227 -10.00 -9.09 8.65
CA ARG A 227 -9.41 -8.07 7.76
C ARG A 227 -9.66 -8.38 6.28
N ASP A 228 -9.77 -7.33 5.47
CA ASP A 228 -9.80 -7.41 4.02
C ASP A 228 -8.37 -7.50 3.48
N TYR A 229 -8.05 -8.58 2.77
CA TYR A 229 -6.73 -8.82 2.19
C TYR A 229 -6.78 -8.59 0.70
N ILE A 230 -6.06 -7.58 0.23
CA ILE A 230 -5.92 -7.27 -1.19
C ILE A 230 -4.57 -7.76 -1.73
N HIS A 231 -4.60 -8.42 -2.88
CA HIS A 231 -3.38 -8.83 -3.58
C HIS A 231 -2.62 -7.60 -4.10
N VAL A 232 -1.31 -7.56 -3.89
CA VAL A 232 -0.48 -6.41 -4.25
C VAL A 232 -0.52 -6.07 -5.76
N SER A 233 -0.68 -7.07 -6.64
CA SER A 233 -0.80 -6.83 -8.08
C SER A 233 -2.13 -6.19 -8.46
N ASP A 234 -3.24 -6.57 -7.81
CA ASP A 234 -4.53 -5.92 -8.01
C ASP A 234 -4.52 -4.49 -7.48
N LEU A 235 -3.85 -4.25 -6.35
CA LEU A 235 -3.66 -2.91 -5.83
C LEU A 235 -2.81 -2.05 -6.78
N ALA A 236 -1.72 -2.59 -7.33
CA ALA A 236 -0.88 -1.89 -8.30
C ALA A 236 -1.69 -1.52 -9.56
N ALA A 237 -2.52 -2.43 -10.06
CA ALA A 237 -3.44 -2.15 -11.17
C ALA A 237 -4.45 -1.05 -10.83
N ALA A 238 -4.97 -1.01 -9.59
CA ALA A 238 -5.86 0.06 -9.14
C ALA A 238 -5.19 1.45 -9.21
N HIS A 239 -3.89 1.54 -8.86
CA HIS A 239 -3.13 2.79 -8.97
C HIS A 239 -2.94 3.24 -10.42
N VAL A 240 -2.69 2.31 -11.35
CA VAL A 240 -2.59 2.63 -12.79
C VAL A 240 -3.94 3.14 -13.31
N HIS A 241 -5.05 2.45 -13.00
CA HIS A 241 -6.38 2.90 -13.40
C HIS A 241 -6.78 4.24 -12.75
N ALA A 242 -6.37 4.50 -11.51
CA ALA A 242 -6.57 5.80 -10.88
C ALA A 242 -5.80 6.91 -11.63
N LEU A 243 -4.55 6.65 -12.04
CA LEU A 243 -3.78 7.58 -12.87
C LEU A 243 -4.48 7.84 -14.21
N GLU A 244 -4.90 6.78 -14.92
CA GLU A 244 -5.61 6.90 -16.21
C GLU A 244 -6.90 7.71 -16.07
N LYS A 245 -7.64 7.54 -14.97
CA LYS A 245 -8.83 8.32 -14.64
C LYS A 245 -8.51 9.80 -14.46
N LEU A 246 -7.49 10.13 -13.67
CA LEU A 246 -7.06 11.52 -13.45
C LEU A 246 -6.61 12.21 -14.73
N ILE A 247 -5.94 11.48 -15.64
CA ILE A 247 -5.52 12.00 -16.95
C ILE A 247 -6.74 12.28 -17.84
N ALA A 248 -7.70 11.34 -17.85
CA ALA A 248 -8.91 11.47 -18.67
C ALA A 248 -9.87 12.56 -18.17
N GLU A 249 -9.87 12.83 -16.87
CA GLU A 249 -10.75 13.79 -16.21
C GLU A 249 -9.96 14.75 -15.31
N PRO A 250 -9.23 15.72 -15.87
CA PRO A 250 -8.27 16.56 -15.13
C PRO A 250 -8.89 17.44 -14.04
N GLU A 251 -10.20 17.67 -14.08
CA GLU A 251 -10.94 18.44 -13.07
C GLU A 251 -11.47 17.56 -11.92
N THR A 252 -11.21 16.24 -11.98
CA THR A 252 -11.73 15.27 -11.00
C THR A 252 -10.63 14.86 -10.03
N SER A 253 -10.95 14.87 -8.74
CA SER A 253 -10.18 14.18 -7.70
C SER A 253 -11.04 13.11 -7.06
N LEU A 254 -10.41 12.03 -6.54
CA LEU A 254 -11.14 10.95 -5.91
C LEU A 254 -10.46 10.43 -4.65
N THR A 255 -11.27 9.92 -3.72
CA THR A 255 -10.81 9.10 -2.60
C THR A 255 -11.65 7.83 -2.63
N VAL A 256 -10.98 6.66 -2.65
CA VAL A 256 -11.66 5.36 -2.77
C VAL A 256 -11.01 4.31 -1.88
N ASN A 257 -11.84 3.40 -1.38
CA ASN A 257 -11.38 2.21 -0.68
C ASN A 257 -10.90 1.17 -1.70
N ALA A 258 -9.67 0.68 -1.52
CA ALA A 258 -9.12 -0.40 -2.33
C ALA A 258 -9.06 -1.68 -1.50
N GLY A 259 -10.07 -2.50 -1.61
CA GLY A 259 -10.25 -3.79 -0.97
C GLY A 259 -11.19 -4.66 -1.80
N TYR A 260 -11.36 -5.90 -1.38
CA TYR A 260 -12.25 -6.84 -2.09
C TYR A 260 -13.69 -6.84 -1.56
N GLY A 261 -13.95 -6.13 -0.46
CA GLY A 261 -15.27 -6.18 0.20
C GLY A 261 -15.52 -7.49 0.93
N ARG A 262 -14.48 -8.29 1.16
CA ARG A 262 -14.51 -9.57 1.84
C ARG A 262 -13.41 -9.66 2.88
N GLY A 263 -13.79 -9.99 4.11
CA GLY A 263 -12.87 -10.19 5.22
C GLY A 263 -12.50 -11.65 5.42
N PHE A 264 -11.29 -11.87 5.96
CA PHE A 264 -10.85 -13.16 6.49
C PHE A 264 -10.31 -12.96 7.89
N SER A 265 -10.58 -13.92 8.77
CA SER A 265 -10.07 -13.93 10.12
C SER A 265 -8.58 -14.30 10.16
N VAL A 266 -7.92 -14.05 11.30
CA VAL A 266 -6.52 -14.48 11.48
C VAL A 266 -6.40 -15.99 11.35
N LEU A 267 -7.34 -16.78 11.92
CA LEU A 267 -7.30 -18.23 11.83
C LEU A 267 -7.55 -18.75 10.40
N GLU A 268 -8.48 -18.15 9.65
CA GLU A 268 -8.69 -18.50 8.23
C GLU A 268 -7.42 -18.28 7.39
N VAL A 269 -6.69 -17.19 7.63
CA VAL A 269 -5.40 -16.92 6.96
C VAL A 269 -4.36 -17.98 7.33
N LEU A 270 -4.23 -18.33 8.61
CA LEU A 270 -3.29 -19.36 9.04
C LEU A 270 -3.64 -20.74 8.48
N ASP A 271 -4.94 -21.07 8.40
CA ASP A 271 -5.41 -22.32 7.77
C ASP A 271 -5.09 -22.34 6.26
N ALA A 272 -5.19 -21.20 5.57
CA ALA A 272 -4.77 -21.11 4.17
C ALA A 272 -3.26 -21.33 3.99
N VAL A 273 -2.43 -20.83 4.92
CA VAL A 273 -0.98 -21.09 4.91
C VAL A 273 -0.69 -22.57 5.19
N ASP A 274 -1.36 -23.16 6.17
CA ASP A 274 -1.22 -24.60 6.50
C ASP A 274 -1.56 -25.47 5.25
N ARG A 275 -2.65 -25.14 4.54
CA ARG A 275 -3.02 -25.84 3.28
C ARG A 275 -1.97 -25.66 2.18
N ALA A 276 -1.47 -24.45 1.98
CA ALA A 276 -0.52 -24.15 0.92
C ALA A 276 0.85 -24.81 1.12
N THR A 277 1.24 -25.05 2.39
CA THR A 277 2.56 -25.57 2.74
C THR A 277 2.57 -27.02 3.15
N ASN A 278 1.43 -27.62 3.50
CA ASN A 278 1.27 -28.88 4.21
C ASN A 278 2.04 -28.91 5.57
N VAL A 279 2.28 -27.74 6.15
CA VAL A 279 2.92 -27.55 7.45
C VAL A 279 1.93 -26.84 8.37
N LYS A 280 1.67 -27.42 9.54
CA LYS A 280 0.86 -26.75 10.56
C LYS A 280 1.73 -25.74 11.29
N VAL A 281 1.50 -24.46 11.02
CA VAL A 281 2.22 -23.36 11.67
C VAL A 281 1.85 -23.30 13.16
N GLU A 282 2.87 -23.22 14.04
CA GLU A 282 2.66 -23.06 15.48
C GLU A 282 2.00 -21.68 15.76
N ARG A 283 0.90 -21.72 16.53
CA ARG A 283 0.06 -20.55 16.87
C ARG A 283 0.16 -20.27 18.36
N ARG A 284 0.68 -19.10 18.72
CA ARG A 284 0.70 -18.63 20.09
C ARG A 284 -0.42 -17.62 20.31
N LEU A 285 -1.36 -17.96 21.21
CA LEU A 285 -2.45 -17.05 21.56
C LEU A 285 -1.94 -15.97 22.52
N GLU A 286 -2.23 -14.72 22.18
CA GLU A 286 -1.86 -13.53 22.94
C GLU A 286 -3.10 -12.68 23.23
N GLY A 287 -3.02 -11.79 24.21
CA GLY A 287 -4.08 -10.80 24.47
C GLY A 287 -4.29 -9.86 23.28
N ARG A 288 -5.45 -9.18 23.24
CA ARG A 288 -5.75 -8.16 22.21
C ARG A 288 -4.70 -7.06 22.20
N ARG A 289 -4.37 -6.59 21.03
CA ARG A 289 -3.65 -5.31 20.87
C ARG A 289 -4.62 -4.16 21.14
N ALA A 290 -4.16 -3.14 21.84
CA ALA A 290 -4.97 -1.94 22.06
C ALA A 290 -5.32 -1.28 20.72
N GLY A 291 -6.60 -0.99 20.51
CA GLY A 291 -7.10 -0.31 19.35
C GLY A 291 -7.34 -1.20 18.11
N ASP A 292 -7.15 -2.53 18.19
CA ASP A 292 -7.54 -3.41 17.08
C ASP A 292 -9.07 -3.52 17.00
N PRO A 293 -9.72 -3.17 15.86
CA PRO A 293 -11.14 -3.39 15.66
C PRO A 293 -11.44 -4.88 15.44
N ASP A 294 -12.66 -5.32 15.80
CA ASP A 294 -13.11 -6.69 15.57
C ASP A 294 -13.06 -7.06 14.08
N ALA A 295 -13.51 -6.15 13.22
CA ALA A 295 -13.47 -6.31 11.77
C ALA A 295 -13.13 -4.98 11.06
N LEU A 296 -12.40 -5.06 9.95
CA LEU A 296 -12.14 -3.93 9.09
C LEU A 296 -12.13 -4.41 7.63
N VAL A 297 -13.24 -4.17 6.91
CA VAL A 297 -13.51 -4.63 5.54
C VAL A 297 -13.99 -3.47 4.70
N ALA A 298 -13.54 -3.35 3.47
CA ALA A 298 -13.91 -2.28 2.56
C ALA A 298 -15.37 -2.40 2.07
N ASP A 299 -16.08 -1.29 1.98
CA ASP A 299 -17.05 -1.13 0.91
C ASP A 299 -16.27 -0.71 -0.34
N ASN A 300 -16.26 -1.53 -1.36
CA ASN A 300 -15.51 -1.29 -2.59
C ASN A 300 -16.39 -0.80 -3.75
N SER A 301 -17.63 -0.43 -3.48
CA SER A 301 -18.59 0.01 -4.49
C SER A 301 -18.07 1.24 -5.25
N ALA A 302 -17.45 2.19 -4.55
CA ALA A 302 -16.95 3.41 -5.15
C ALA A 302 -15.80 3.19 -6.13
N ILE A 303 -14.81 2.37 -5.78
CA ILE A 303 -13.68 2.07 -6.70
C ILE A 303 -14.16 1.31 -7.93
N LEU A 304 -15.09 0.35 -7.78
CA LEU A 304 -15.67 -0.42 -8.89
C LEU A 304 -16.53 0.44 -9.84
N ALA A 305 -17.15 1.50 -9.31
CA ALA A 305 -17.92 2.46 -10.11
C ALA A 305 -17.01 3.50 -10.79
N ALA A 306 -15.98 3.98 -10.09
CA ALA A 306 -15.12 5.05 -10.57
C ALA A 306 -14.06 4.58 -11.58
N LEU A 307 -13.54 3.35 -11.41
CA LEU A 307 -12.42 2.82 -12.18
C LEU A 307 -12.81 1.55 -12.96
N PRO A 308 -12.21 1.30 -14.15
CA PRO A 308 -12.38 0.05 -14.87
C PRO A 308 -11.63 -1.12 -14.19
N TRP A 309 -11.33 -0.96 -12.92
CA TRP A 309 -10.62 -1.95 -12.12
C TRP A 309 -11.47 -3.20 -11.87
N ARG A 310 -10.87 -4.34 -12.13
CA ARG A 310 -11.49 -5.67 -11.87
C ARG A 310 -10.44 -6.56 -11.23
N PRO A 311 -10.60 -6.93 -9.95
CA PRO A 311 -9.67 -7.82 -9.26
C PRO A 311 -9.46 -9.15 -10.00
N GLN A 312 -8.21 -9.58 -10.09
CA GLN A 312 -7.82 -10.84 -10.75
C GLN A 312 -7.32 -11.89 -9.74
N HIS A 313 -6.98 -11.46 -8.53
CA HIS A 313 -6.31 -12.28 -7.51
C HIS A 313 -7.07 -12.28 -6.17
N ALA A 314 -8.41 -12.18 -6.19
CA ALA A 314 -9.24 -12.04 -4.97
C ALA A 314 -9.41 -13.35 -4.16
N ASP A 315 -8.63 -14.37 -4.45
CA ASP A 315 -8.64 -15.67 -3.76
C ASP A 315 -7.54 -15.71 -2.68
N LEU A 316 -7.92 -16.01 -1.42
CA LEU A 316 -6.97 -16.06 -0.31
C LEU A 316 -5.87 -17.11 -0.51
N ASP A 317 -6.23 -18.29 -1.01
CA ASP A 317 -5.26 -19.36 -1.25
C ASP A 317 -4.26 -18.96 -2.36
N GLY A 318 -4.72 -18.19 -3.37
CA GLY A 318 -3.88 -17.56 -4.39
C GLY A 318 -2.91 -16.55 -3.81
N ILE A 319 -3.40 -15.61 -2.99
CA ILE A 319 -2.60 -14.60 -2.29
C ILE A 319 -1.48 -15.27 -1.46
N VAL A 320 -1.85 -16.29 -0.69
CA VAL A 320 -0.90 -17.05 0.16
C VAL A 320 0.13 -17.79 -0.69
N ARG A 321 -0.29 -18.43 -1.78
CA ARG A 321 0.61 -19.16 -2.69
C ARG A 321 1.65 -18.25 -3.30
N ASP A 322 1.25 -17.06 -3.77
CA ASP A 322 2.19 -16.11 -4.38
C ASP A 322 3.15 -15.53 -3.33
N ALA A 323 2.66 -15.22 -2.11
CA ALA A 323 3.51 -14.82 -1.00
C ALA A 323 4.54 -15.90 -0.62
N LEU A 324 4.11 -17.17 -0.57
CA LEU A 324 4.96 -18.31 -0.26
C LEU A 324 6.03 -18.55 -1.35
N ALA A 325 5.64 -18.46 -2.61
CA ALA A 325 6.56 -18.61 -3.74
C ALA A 325 7.67 -17.54 -3.69
N TRP A 326 7.28 -16.30 -3.40
CA TRP A 326 8.25 -15.22 -3.22
C TRP A 326 9.18 -15.45 -2.03
N GLU A 327 8.64 -15.86 -0.88
CA GLU A 327 9.44 -16.08 0.33
C GLU A 327 10.49 -17.16 0.14
N ARG A 328 10.17 -18.21 -0.62
CA ARG A 328 11.13 -19.27 -1.01
C ARG A 328 12.23 -18.72 -1.92
N ALA A 329 11.83 -17.95 -2.95
CA ALA A 329 12.80 -17.31 -3.86
C ALA A 329 13.70 -16.30 -3.14
N LEU A 330 13.16 -15.54 -2.17
CA LEU A 330 13.95 -14.61 -1.36
C LEU A 330 14.98 -15.36 -0.49
N ALA A 331 14.59 -16.48 0.13
CA ALA A 331 15.50 -17.31 0.92
C ALA A 331 16.66 -17.91 0.10
N GLU A 332 16.45 -18.14 -1.20
CA GLU A 332 17.51 -18.57 -2.12
C GLU A 332 18.48 -17.44 -2.50
N ARG A 333 18.00 -16.20 -2.56
CA ARG A 333 18.85 -15.00 -2.81
C ARG A 333 19.74 -14.62 -1.62
N GLU A 334 19.33 -14.98 -0.40
CA GLU A 334 20.04 -14.66 0.84
C GLU A 334 21.12 -15.70 1.20
N ARG A 335 21.21 -16.80 0.45
CA ARG A 335 22.24 -17.85 0.59
C ARG A 335 23.45 -17.57 -0.29
#